data_81470c3e0b35fb86e9f72569f410506b
#
_entry.id   81470c3e0b35fb86e9f72569f410506b
#
_cell.length_a   1.000
_cell.length_b   1.000
_cell.length_c   1.000
_cell.angle_alpha   90.00
_cell.angle_beta   90.00
_cell.angle_gamma   90.00
#
_symmetry.space_group_name_H-M   'P 1'
#
loop_
_entity.id
_entity.type
_entity.pdbx_description
1 polymer ?
#
loop_
_entity_poly.entity_id
_entity_poly.type
_entity_poly.pdbx_seq_one_letter_code
_entity_poly.pdbx_strand_id
1 'polypeptide(L)'
;MPQTRCYYEILSVEKTASQDDIKRAYRRLAMKWHPDRNPGNAEAETEFKACTEAYEVLSDPERRQLYDRHGHAGLRQNPGHDFRSMHVNDIFSMFNDIFGQQAGGRGQRGPARGYDLETEVEIELIDAFKGCEREVEFKRLDVCEPCSGSGAKPGSKPQTCPVCGGQGQVAQTGFGGMFRMVTTCPECRGRRNVITDKCDKCRGQGRVATKRKLGVRIPAGIEDGQVIRLAGEGEPTPPEVSPEGKGPRGDLHVVVRVSEDERFERRGTDLITVHPMAFAQAALGAKVKVDGLDGELDMEIPAGSQHGEVIVIERAGMMPLNSRGGNADRGDLHVVLQLVVPKKLTDDQRRLLAEYAQTEKVDVRGGESSFWKKINPFGG
;
A
#
# COMPACT_ATOMS: atom_id res chain seq x y z
N MET A 1 -1.07 52.82 -13.01
CA MET A 1 -1.38 51.54 -13.67
C MET A 1 -0.26 50.57 -13.31
N PRO A 2 -0.49 49.40 -12.75
CA PRO A 2 0.58 48.46 -12.49
C PRO A 2 1.20 48.05 -13.82
N GLN A 3 2.51 48.23 -13.96
CA GLN A 3 3.27 47.79 -15.13
C GLN A 3 3.18 46.30 -15.20
N THR A 4 2.48 45.75 -16.20
CA THR A 4 2.41 44.32 -16.45
C THR A 4 3.80 43.89 -16.92
N ARG A 5 4.50 43.09 -16.11
CA ARG A 5 5.84 42.53 -16.45
C ARG A 5 5.76 41.75 -17.78
N CYS A 6 6.85 41.82 -18.56
CA CYS A 6 6.94 41.09 -19.81
C CYS A 6 6.94 39.55 -19.54
N TYR A 7 6.18 38.75 -20.31
CA TYR A 7 6.13 37.31 -20.13
C TYR A 7 7.49 36.61 -20.27
N TYR A 8 8.36 37.13 -21.13
CA TYR A 8 9.74 36.62 -21.25
C TYR A 8 10.57 36.88 -19.97
N GLU A 9 10.36 38.04 -19.34
CA GLU A 9 11.00 38.40 -18.07
C GLU A 9 10.47 37.54 -16.93
N ILE A 10 9.17 37.29 -16.89
CA ILE A 10 8.54 36.43 -15.88
C ILE A 10 9.15 35.02 -15.92
N LEU A 11 9.30 34.44 -17.10
CA LEU A 11 9.92 33.14 -17.28
C LEU A 11 11.46 33.16 -17.24
N SER A 12 12.08 34.37 -17.20
CA SER A 12 13.54 34.56 -17.26
C SER A 12 14.17 33.91 -18.49
N VAL A 13 13.58 34.16 -19.67
CA VAL A 13 14.04 33.67 -20.97
C VAL A 13 14.16 34.79 -21.97
N GLU A 14 14.99 34.65 -22.99
CA GLU A 14 15.11 35.61 -24.09
C GLU A 14 13.92 35.51 -25.05
N LYS A 15 13.62 36.59 -25.79
CA LYS A 15 12.55 36.60 -26.81
C LYS A 15 12.80 35.60 -27.95
N THR A 16 14.03 35.20 -28.15
CA THR A 16 14.47 34.21 -29.15
C THR A 16 14.42 32.78 -28.65
N ALA A 17 14.04 32.58 -27.37
CA ALA A 17 14.03 31.25 -26.73
C ALA A 17 13.16 30.25 -27.50
N SER A 18 13.65 28.99 -27.60
CA SER A 18 12.91 27.89 -28.20
C SER A 18 11.73 27.47 -27.31
N GLN A 19 10.79 26.73 -27.88
CA GLN A 19 9.66 26.18 -27.14
C GLN A 19 10.13 25.27 -25.98
N ASP A 20 11.22 24.53 -26.19
CA ASP A 20 11.81 23.67 -25.17
C ASP A 20 12.46 24.47 -24.03
N ASP A 21 13.04 25.63 -24.33
CA ASP A 21 13.62 26.52 -23.34
C ASP A 21 12.53 27.17 -22.46
N ILE A 22 11.46 27.64 -23.09
CA ILE A 22 10.27 28.18 -22.43
C ILE A 22 9.68 27.12 -21.49
N LYS A 23 9.54 25.90 -21.95
CA LYS A 23 9.02 24.77 -21.18
C LYS A 23 9.93 24.42 -19.98
N ARG A 24 11.25 24.41 -20.19
CA ARG A 24 12.22 24.14 -19.10
C ARG A 24 12.22 25.25 -18.05
N ALA A 25 12.17 26.50 -18.48
CA ALA A 25 12.11 27.64 -17.59
C ALA A 25 10.85 27.64 -16.73
N TYR A 26 9.71 27.41 -17.36
CA TYR A 26 8.44 27.27 -16.65
C TYR A 26 8.48 26.15 -15.58
N ARG A 27 8.93 24.93 -15.93
CA ARG A 27 9.03 23.83 -14.97
C ARG A 27 9.87 24.19 -13.73
N ARG A 28 10.98 24.86 -13.94
CA ARG A 28 11.85 25.33 -12.85
C ARG A 28 11.14 26.32 -11.92
N LEU A 29 10.43 27.30 -12.50
CA LEU A 29 9.70 28.31 -11.74
C LEU A 29 8.46 27.73 -11.06
N ALA A 30 7.71 26.87 -11.73
CA ALA A 30 6.56 26.17 -11.16
C ALA A 30 6.95 25.32 -9.95
N MET A 31 8.08 24.61 -10.00
CA MET A 31 8.60 23.87 -8.84
C MET A 31 9.10 24.78 -7.71
N LYS A 32 9.65 25.96 -8.05
CA LYS A 32 10.11 26.93 -7.05
C LYS A 32 8.94 27.54 -6.27
N TRP A 33 7.88 27.92 -6.98
CA TRP A 33 6.72 28.61 -6.45
C TRP A 33 5.53 27.68 -6.16
N HIS A 34 5.77 26.35 -6.11
CA HIS A 34 4.72 25.37 -5.86
C HIS A 34 4.04 25.60 -4.50
N PRO A 35 2.71 25.53 -4.41
CA PRO A 35 1.98 25.74 -3.15
C PRO A 35 2.38 24.77 -2.04
N ASP A 36 2.64 23.50 -2.37
CA ASP A 36 3.07 22.49 -1.39
C ASP A 36 4.47 22.79 -0.80
N ARG A 37 5.30 23.53 -1.54
CA ARG A 37 6.62 23.96 -1.07
C ARG A 37 6.61 25.31 -0.36
N ASN A 38 5.56 26.09 -0.59
CA ASN A 38 5.40 27.43 -0.05
C ASN A 38 4.00 27.61 0.57
N PRO A 39 3.60 26.79 1.54
CA PRO A 39 2.25 26.84 2.09
C PRO A 39 1.98 28.21 2.74
N GLY A 40 0.85 28.84 2.36
CA GLY A 40 0.41 30.13 2.93
C GLY A 40 1.20 31.35 2.47
N ASN A 41 2.10 31.24 1.48
CA ASN A 41 2.86 32.39 0.95
C ASN A 41 2.13 33.04 -0.24
N ALA A 42 1.49 34.19 -0.02
CA ALA A 42 0.75 34.94 -1.03
C ALA A 42 1.62 35.44 -2.19
N GLU A 43 2.91 35.71 -1.94
CA GLU A 43 3.86 36.12 -2.98
C GLU A 43 4.16 34.94 -3.91
N ALA A 44 4.40 33.75 -3.36
CA ALA A 44 4.61 32.54 -4.14
C ALA A 44 3.38 32.18 -5.00
N GLU A 45 2.18 32.39 -4.48
CA GLU A 45 0.94 32.19 -5.23
C GLU A 45 0.82 33.17 -6.41
N THR A 46 1.17 34.44 -6.19
CA THR A 46 1.15 35.47 -7.24
C THR A 46 2.16 35.18 -8.34
N GLU A 47 3.38 34.80 -7.98
CA GLU A 47 4.43 34.43 -8.94
C GLU A 47 4.10 33.14 -9.68
N PHE A 48 3.48 32.17 -9.02
CA PHE A 48 2.99 30.94 -9.68
C PHE A 48 1.93 31.25 -10.74
N LYS A 49 0.92 32.06 -10.42
CA LYS A 49 -0.10 32.51 -11.39
C LYS A 49 0.51 33.26 -12.56
N ALA A 50 1.46 34.14 -12.29
CA ALA A 50 2.15 34.93 -13.33
C ALA A 50 2.98 34.06 -14.28
N CYS A 51 3.74 33.09 -13.75
CA CYS A 51 4.53 32.20 -14.62
C CYS A 51 3.66 31.23 -15.42
N THR A 52 2.49 30.86 -14.90
CA THR A 52 1.51 30.02 -15.60
C THR A 52 0.86 30.78 -16.76
N GLU A 53 0.42 32.04 -16.53
CA GLU A 53 -0.12 32.90 -17.58
C GLU A 53 0.92 33.16 -18.69
N ALA A 54 2.17 33.45 -18.32
CA ALA A 54 3.26 33.63 -19.26
C ALA A 54 3.53 32.39 -20.11
N TYR A 55 3.50 31.19 -19.50
CA TYR A 55 3.70 29.94 -20.21
C TYR A 55 2.55 29.63 -21.17
N GLU A 56 1.30 29.84 -20.77
CA GLU A 56 0.14 29.61 -21.63
C GLU A 56 0.22 30.42 -22.93
N VAL A 57 0.66 31.66 -22.84
CA VAL A 57 0.79 32.50 -24.03
C VAL A 57 2.02 32.15 -24.87
N LEU A 58 3.17 31.90 -24.25
CA LEU A 58 4.42 31.69 -24.98
C LEU A 58 4.58 30.24 -25.51
N SER A 59 3.83 29.30 -24.97
CA SER A 59 3.83 27.90 -25.44
C SER A 59 3.01 27.68 -26.71
N ASP A 60 2.04 28.54 -27.00
CA ASP A 60 1.25 28.50 -28.22
C ASP A 60 1.89 29.42 -29.27
N PRO A 61 2.27 28.89 -30.47
CA PRO A 61 2.90 29.66 -31.51
C PRO A 61 2.07 30.84 -32.00
N GLU A 62 0.76 30.70 -32.11
CA GLU A 62 -0.13 31.78 -32.59
C GLU A 62 -0.28 32.87 -31.54
N ARG A 63 -0.48 32.51 -30.27
CA ARG A 63 -0.59 33.45 -29.16
C ARG A 63 0.73 34.17 -28.89
N ARG A 64 1.85 33.45 -29.01
CA ARG A 64 3.19 34.06 -28.93
C ARG A 64 3.41 35.10 -30.01
N GLN A 65 3.07 34.80 -31.26
CA GLN A 65 3.17 35.79 -32.34
C GLN A 65 2.26 37.00 -32.11
N LEU A 66 1.07 36.79 -31.61
CA LEU A 66 0.14 37.87 -31.27
C LEU A 66 0.70 38.75 -30.13
N TYR A 67 1.27 38.11 -29.12
CA TYR A 67 1.94 38.80 -28.02
C TYR A 67 3.19 39.59 -28.47
N ASP A 68 4.00 38.99 -29.34
CA ASP A 68 5.21 39.61 -29.87
C ASP A 68 4.91 40.88 -30.71
N ARG A 69 3.75 40.91 -31.40
CA ARG A 69 3.33 42.06 -32.24
C ARG A 69 2.61 43.14 -31.46
N HIS A 70 1.76 42.77 -30.53
CA HIS A 70 0.82 43.70 -29.90
C HIS A 70 0.93 43.74 -28.35
N GLY A 71 1.85 42.99 -27.78
CA GLY A 71 2.01 42.89 -26.34
C GLY A 71 0.77 42.37 -25.63
N HIS A 72 0.59 42.71 -24.37
CA HIS A 72 -0.59 42.33 -23.59
C HIS A 72 -1.91 42.86 -24.17
N ALA A 73 -1.89 43.95 -24.94
CA ALA A 73 -3.09 44.48 -25.56
C ALA A 73 -3.66 43.58 -26.66
N GLY A 74 -2.80 42.86 -27.39
CA GLY A 74 -3.22 41.91 -28.42
C GLY A 74 -3.98 40.71 -27.88
N LEU A 75 -3.74 40.32 -26.65
CA LEU A 75 -4.37 39.18 -26.01
C LEU A 75 -5.79 39.46 -25.49
N ARG A 76 -6.19 40.74 -25.39
CA ARG A 76 -7.53 41.14 -24.91
C ARG A 76 -8.66 40.71 -25.86
N GLN A 77 -8.38 40.52 -27.14
CA GLN A 77 -9.38 40.09 -28.14
C GLN A 77 -9.58 38.59 -28.18
N ASN A 78 -8.64 37.83 -27.64
CA ASN A 78 -8.74 36.36 -27.50
C ASN A 78 -8.26 36.01 -26.09
N PRO A 79 -9.10 36.24 -25.07
CA PRO A 79 -8.70 36.03 -23.68
C PRO A 79 -8.49 34.54 -23.43
N GLY A 80 -7.28 34.21 -22.99
CA GLY A 80 -7.00 32.88 -22.42
C GLY A 80 -7.70 32.72 -21.08
N HIS A 81 -7.30 31.73 -20.31
CA HIS A 81 -7.83 31.50 -19.00
C HIS A 81 -7.43 32.69 -18.06
N ASP A 82 -8.40 33.20 -17.32
CA ASP A 82 -8.13 34.25 -16.32
C ASP A 82 -7.62 33.62 -15.01
N PHE A 83 -6.32 33.31 -14.97
CA PHE A 83 -5.66 32.72 -13.81
C PHE A 83 -5.64 33.63 -12.56
N ARG A 84 -5.94 34.92 -12.71
CA ARG A 84 -5.95 35.85 -11.58
C ARG A 84 -7.14 35.63 -10.65
N SER A 85 -8.26 35.19 -11.22
CA SER A 85 -9.49 34.89 -10.47
C SER A 85 -9.58 33.45 -9.99
N MET A 86 -8.73 32.53 -10.52
CA MET A 86 -8.75 31.10 -10.19
C MET A 86 -7.97 30.78 -8.92
N HIS A 87 -8.45 29.77 -8.18
CA HIS A 87 -7.67 29.16 -7.11
C HIS A 87 -6.49 28.39 -7.68
N VAL A 88 -5.34 28.41 -6.97
CA VAL A 88 -4.10 27.74 -7.43
C VAL A 88 -4.30 26.26 -7.67
N ASN A 89 -5.16 25.59 -6.88
CA ASN A 89 -5.47 24.17 -7.05
C ASN A 89 -6.21 23.88 -8.38
N ASP A 90 -7.07 24.79 -8.84
CA ASP A 90 -7.79 24.64 -10.11
C ASP A 90 -6.84 24.81 -11.29
N ILE A 91 -5.92 25.76 -11.19
CA ILE A 91 -4.86 25.98 -12.20
C ILE A 91 -3.96 24.74 -12.29
N PHE A 92 -3.65 24.12 -11.15
CA PHE A 92 -2.83 22.91 -11.10
C PHE A 92 -3.54 21.69 -11.72
N SER A 93 -4.84 21.53 -11.48
CA SER A 93 -5.66 20.48 -12.10
C SER A 93 -5.69 20.61 -13.62
N MET A 94 -5.94 21.80 -14.13
CA MET A 94 -5.92 22.07 -15.58
C MET A 94 -4.54 21.79 -16.20
N PHE A 95 -3.47 22.13 -15.49
CA PHE A 95 -2.11 21.86 -15.96
C PHE A 95 -1.73 20.40 -15.92
N ASN A 96 -2.14 19.66 -14.90
CA ASN A 96 -1.95 18.20 -14.86
C ASN A 96 -2.69 17.51 -16.01
N ASP A 97 -3.86 18.00 -16.37
CA ASP A 97 -4.61 17.45 -17.53
C ASP A 97 -3.92 17.79 -18.85
N ILE A 98 -3.40 19.01 -19.02
CA ILE A 98 -2.70 19.45 -20.25
C ILE A 98 -1.28 18.87 -20.32
N PHE A 99 -0.54 18.86 -19.19
CA PHE A 99 0.83 18.34 -19.14
C PHE A 99 0.89 16.83 -18.96
N GLY A 100 -0.05 16.24 -18.24
CA GLY A 100 -0.19 14.79 -18.12
C GLY A 100 -0.49 14.15 -19.46
N GLN A 101 -1.29 14.80 -20.32
CA GLN A 101 -1.55 14.32 -21.68
C GLN A 101 -0.42 14.60 -22.68
N GLN A 102 0.40 15.63 -22.45
CA GLN A 102 1.46 16.04 -23.40
C GLN A 102 2.87 15.63 -22.95
N ALA A 103 3.09 15.39 -21.64
CA ALA A 103 4.31 14.76 -21.13
C ALA A 103 4.24 13.22 -21.26
N GLY A 104 3.04 12.63 -21.24
CA GLY A 104 2.76 11.43 -22.00
C GLY A 104 2.60 11.85 -23.46
N GLY A 105 3.70 12.03 -24.21
CA GLY A 105 3.63 11.95 -25.65
C GLY A 105 2.73 10.79 -25.97
N ARG A 106 1.96 10.75 -27.11
CA ARG A 106 1.32 9.53 -27.60
C ARG A 106 2.26 8.35 -27.35
N GLY A 107 2.51 8.12 -26.07
CA GLY A 107 3.12 6.94 -25.57
C GLY A 107 2.17 5.92 -26.12
N GLN A 108 2.56 5.19 -27.15
CA GLN A 108 2.06 3.89 -27.38
C GLN A 108 1.69 3.39 -25.99
N ARG A 109 0.38 3.37 -25.68
CA ARG A 109 -0.10 2.54 -24.59
C ARG A 109 0.55 1.24 -24.89
N GLY A 110 1.56 0.87 -24.07
CA GLY A 110 2.24 -0.39 -24.25
C GLY A 110 1.16 -1.44 -24.46
N PRO A 111 1.41 -2.53 -25.15
CA PRO A 111 0.38 -3.49 -25.52
C PRO A 111 -0.50 -3.69 -24.29
N ALA A 112 -1.80 -3.44 -24.43
CA ALA A 112 -2.72 -3.43 -23.31
C ALA A 112 -2.49 -4.71 -22.51
N ARG A 113 -2.12 -4.54 -21.26
CA ARG A 113 -1.78 -5.61 -20.32
C ARG A 113 -3.07 -6.18 -19.75
N GLY A 114 -3.03 -7.44 -19.33
CA GLY A 114 -4.09 -8.07 -18.56
C GLY A 114 -4.27 -7.43 -17.18
N TYR A 115 -5.39 -7.71 -16.54
CA TYR A 115 -5.67 -7.22 -15.19
C TYR A 115 -4.83 -7.96 -14.16
N ASP A 116 -4.36 -7.23 -13.17
CA ASP A 116 -3.72 -7.80 -12.00
C ASP A 116 -4.78 -8.44 -11.11
N LEU A 117 -4.40 -9.50 -10.41
CA LEU A 117 -5.23 -10.23 -9.47
C LEU A 117 -4.63 -10.09 -8.08
N GLU A 118 -5.48 -10.17 -7.07
CA GLU A 118 -5.08 -10.20 -5.68
C GLU A 118 -5.66 -11.44 -5.00
N THR A 119 -4.88 -12.05 -4.13
CA THR A 119 -5.28 -13.18 -3.29
C THR A 119 -4.54 -13.10 -1.98
N GLU A 120 -5.05 -13.78 -0.97
CA GLU A 120 -4.44 -13.81 0.35
C GLU A 120 -3.94 -15.20 0.68
N VAL A 121 -2.87 -15.27 1.47
CA VAL A 121 -2.34 -16.49 2.06
C VAL A 121 -2.08 -16.26 3.53
N GLU A 122 -2.58 -17.16 4.37
CA GLU A 122 -2.37 -17.14 5.81
C GLU A 122 -1.23 -18.06 6.19
N ILE A 123 -0.33 -17.57 7.06
CA ILE A 123 0.81 -18.30 7.60
C ILE A 123 0.93 -18.07 9.10
N GLU A 124 1.59 -18.97 9.80
CA GLU A 124 1.91 -18.83 11.21
C GLU A 124 3.17 -17.95 11.42
N LEU A 125 3.33 -17.40 12.64
CA LEU A 125 4.51 -16.62 13.00
C LEU A 125 5.82 -17.38 12.79
N ILE A 126 5.82 -18.70 13.06
CA ILE A 126 6.99 -19.56 12.85
C ILE A 126 7.33 -19.72 11.36
N ASP A 127 6.33 -19.73 10.48
CA ASP A 127 6.54 -19.74 9.03
C ASP A 127 7.14 -18.41 8.55
N ALA A 128 6.64 -17.29 9.10
CA ALA A 128 7.20 -15.97 8.82
C ALA A 128 8.66 -15.84 9.31
N PHE A 129 9.00 -16.53 10.40
CA PHE A 129 10.37 -16.57 10.92
C PHE A 129 11.32 -17.37 10.04
N LYS A 130 10.93 -18.60 9.66
CA LYS A 130 11.79 -19.53 8.89
C LYS A 130 11.75 -19.29 7.39
N GLY A 131 10.70 -18.64 6.89
CA GLY A 131 10.29 -18.69 5.51
C GLY A 131 9.65 -20.06 5.19
N CYS A 132 8.72 -20.06 4.25
CA CYS A 132 8.01 -21.27 3.86
C CYS A 132 7.63 -21.25 2.38
N GLU A 133 7.13 -22.38 1.88
CA GLU A 133 6.48 -22.47 0.59
C GLU A 133 5.01 -22.86 0.82
N ARG A 134 4.09 -22.08 0.25
CA ARG A 134 2.64 -22.31 0.38
C ARG A 134 1.99 -22.40 -0.99
N GLU A 135 1.05 -23.32 -1.13
CA GLU A 135 0.22 -23.43 -2.33
C GLU A 135 -0.96 -22.45 -2.20
N VAL A 136 -1.08 -21.55 -3.16
CA VAL A 136 -2.16 -20.56 -3.23
C VAL A 136 -3.12 -20.94 -4.34
N GLU A 137 -4.41 -21.07 -4.03
CA GLU A 137 -5.47 -21.31 -4.99
C GLU A 137 -6.20 -20.01 -5.33
N PHE A 138 -6.27 -19.67 -6.60
CA PHE A 138 -6.98 -18.49 -7.06
C PHE A 138 -7.74 -18.77 -8.35
N LYS A 139 -8.71 -17.90 -8.65
CA LYS A 139 -9.50 -17.96 -9.88
C LYS A 139 -9.05 -16.86 -10.82
N ARG A 140 -8.85 -17.20 -12.09
CA ARG A 140 -8.60 -16.20 -13.14
C ARG A 140 -9.40 -16.50 -14.39
N LEU A 141 -9.65 -15.47 -15.20
CA LEU A 141 -10.27 -15.62 -16.49
C LEU A 141 -9.18 -15.98 -17.51
N ASP A 142 -9.14 -17.24 -17.94
CA ASP A 142 -8.24 -17.69 -19.01
C ASP A 142 -8.94 -17.67 -20.37
N VAL A 143 -8.16 -17.64 -21.44
CA VAL A 143 -8.65 -17.71 -22.82
C VAL A 143 -9.41 -19.01 -23.00
N CYS A 144 -10.61 -18.94 -23.55
CA CYS A 144 -11.42 -20.11 -23.81
C CYS A 144 -10.80 -20.96 -24.92
N GLU A 145 -10.33 -22.16 -24.58
CA GLU A 145 -9.65 -23.08 -25.51
C GLU A 145 -10.48 -23.42 -26.76
N PRO A 146 -11.79 -23.86 -26.66
CA PRO A 146 -12.56 -24.25 -27.83
C PRO A 146 -12.73 -23.16 -28.89
N CYS A 147 -12.82 -21.89 -28.47
CA CYS A 147 -12.99 -20.78 -29.40
C CYS A 147 -11.74 -19.89 -29.50
N SER A 148 -10.63 -20.26 -28.88
CA SER A 148 -9.39 -19.49 -28.87
C SER A 148 -9.60 -17.99 -28.57
N GLY A 149 -10.55 -17.68 -27.66
CA GLY A 149 -10.86 -16.32 -27.24
C GLY A 149 -11.83 -15.56 -28.14
N SER A 150 -12.20 -16.05 -29.32
CA SER A 150 -13.13 -15.38 -30.23
C SER A 150 -14.55 -15.22 -29.68
N GLY A 151 -14.95 -16.10 -28.77
CA GLY A 151 -16.31 -16.19 -28.24
C GLY A 151 -17.31 -16.85 -29.21
N ALA A 152 -16.94 -17.06 -30.47
CA ALA A 152 -17.78 -17.70 -31.47
C ALA A 152 -17.66 -19.24 -31.38
N LYS A 153 -18.71 -19.95 -31.80
CA LYS A 153 -18.70 -21.40 -31.89
C LYS A 153 -17.62 -21.86 -32.86
N PRO A 154 -16.89 -22.96 -32.56
CA PRO A 154 -15.92 -23.51 -33.53
C PRO A 154 -16.55 -23.71 -34.91
N GLY A 155 -15.91 -23.15 -35.94
CA GLY A 155 -16.42 -23.16 -37.33
C GLY A 155 -17.21 -21.91 -37.73
N SER A 156 -17.68 -21.08 -36.80
CA SER A 156 -18.26 -19.76 -37.08
C SER A 156 -17.23 -18.65 -36.86
N LYS A 157 -17.40 -17.54 -37.64
CA LYS A 157 -16.51 -16.37 -37.52
C LYS A 157 -17.28 -15.19 -36.92
N PRO A 158 -16.66 -14.42 -36.04
CA PRO A 158 -17.21 -13.14 -35.58
C PRO A 158 -17.43 -12.21 -36.81
N GLN A 159 -18.58 -11.55 -36.88
CA GLN A 159 -18.91 -10.58 -37.92
C GLN A 159 -18.53 -9.17 -37.49
N THR A 160 -18.09 -8.35 -38.43
CA THR A 160 -17.81 -6.93 -38.14
C THR A 160 -19.08 -6.24 -37.64
N CYS A 161 -18.98 -5.49 -36.55
CA CYS A 161 -20.12 -4.80 -35.97
C CYS A 161 -20.71 -3.79 -36.96
N PRO A 162 -22.00 -3.92 -37.35
CA PRO A 162 -22.62 -3.04 -38.32
C PRO A 162 -22.80 -1.60 -37.81
N VAL A 163 -22.91 -1.42 -36.48
CA VAL A 163 -23.14 -0.10 -35.85
C VAL A 163 -21.88 0.78 -35.88
N CYS A 164 -20.72 0.23 -35.60
CA CYS A 164 -19.47 1.00 -35.56
C CYS A 164 -18.53 0.69 -36.74
N GLY A 165 -18.92 -0.17 -37.69
CA GLY A 165 -18.07 -0.57 -38.81
C GLY A 165 -16.73 -1.19 -38.40
N GLY A 166 -16.64 -1.82 -37.20
CA GLY A 166 -15.41 -2.40 -36.68
C GLY A 166 -14.52 -1.41 -35.91
N GLN A 167 -14.95 -0.18 -35.70
CA GLN A 167 -14.15 0.81 -34.94
C GLN A 167 -14.21 0.61 -33.43
N GLY A 168 -15.23 -0.08 -32.93
CA GLY A 168 -15.42 -0.30 -31.48
C GLY A 168 -15.99 0.90 -30.72
N GLN A 169 -16.09 2.05 -31.39
CA GLN A 169 -16.57 3.32 -30.85
C GLN A 169 -17.54 3.98 -31.83
N VAL A 170 -18.46 4.76 -31.31
CA VAL A 170 -19.40 5.56 -32.11
C VAL A 170 -19.29 7.03 -31.70
N ALA A 171 -19.30 7.93 -32.70
CA ALA A 171 -19.35 9.34 -32.47
C ALA A 171 -20.80 9.80 -32.35
N GLN A 172 -21.22 10.34 -31.25
CA GLN A 172 -22.50 11.00 -31.07
C GLN A 172 -22.31 12.51 -31.15
N THR A 173 -23.07 13.14 -32.01
CA THR A 173 -23.08 14.59 -32.14
C THR A 173 -24.22 15.12 -31.27
N GLY A 174 -23.87 15.83 -30.19
CA GLY A 174 -24.86 16.46 -29.33
C GLY A 174 -25.22 17.86 -29.79
N PHE A 175 -26.36 18.33 -29.33
CA PHE A 175 -26.99 19.64 -29.54
C PHE A 175 -26.37 20.52 -30.63
N GLY A 176 -26.95 20.50 -31.81
CA GLY A 176 -26.62 21.46 -32.90
C GLY A 176 -25.27 21.27 -33.60
N GLY A 177 -24.58 20.13 -33.45
CA GLY A 177 -23.31 19.88 -34.15
C GLY A 177 -22.06 20.41 -33.45
N MET A 178 -22.19 21.03 -32.26
CA MET A 178 -21.12 21.74 -31.60
C MET A 178 -20.20 20.85 -30.72
N PHE A 179 -20.66 19.66 -30.31
CA PHE A 179 -19.87 18.71 -29.55
C PHE A 179 -19.91 17.32 -30.16
N ARG A 180 -18.75 16.77 -30.50
CA ARG A 180 -18.57 15.40 -30.95
C ARG A 180 -18.06 14.56 -29.77
N MET A 181 -18.92 13.75 -29.18
CA MET A 181 -18.57 12.84 -28.10
C MET A 181 -18.35 11.44 -28.68
N VAL A 182 -17.19 10.86 -28.41
CA VAL A 182 -16.85 9.49 -28.83
C VAL A 182 -17.15 8.58 -27.65
N THR A 183 -18.09 7.66 -27.84
CA THR A 183 -18.49 6.68 -26.82
C THR A 183 -18.21 5.27 -27.29
N THR A 184 -18.03 4.33 -26.36
CA THR A 184 -17.92 2.91 -26.69
C THR A 184 -19.17 2.44 -27.40
N CYS A 185 -19.02 1.69 -28.50
CA CYS A 185 -20.16 1.19 -29.29
C CYS A 185 -21.08 0.32 -28.40
N PRO A 186 -22.37 0.64 -28.28
CA PRO A 186 -23.31 -0.07 -27.43
C PRO A 186 -23.53 -1.52 -27.85
N GLU A 187 -23.45 -1.80 -29.13
CA GLU A 187 -23.68 -3.15 -29.69
C GLU A 187 -22.51 -4.08 -29.42
N CYS A 188 -21.31 -3.73 -29.87
CA CYS A 188 -20.14 -4.60 -29.70
C CYS A 188 -19.35 -4.35 -28.41
N ARG A 189 -19.67 -3.31 -27.65
CA ARG A 189 -19.01 -2.94 -26.39
C ARG A 189 -17.49 -2.87 -26.50
N GLY A 190 -17.00 -2.26 -27.58
CA GLY A 190 -15.56 -2.13 -27.84
C GLY A 190 -14.92 -3.31 -28.56
N ARG A 191 -15.57 -4.45 -28.65
CA ARG A 191 -15.03 -5.69 -29.26
C ARG A 191 -14.86 -5.61 -30.79
N ARG A 192 -15.42 -4.59 -31.44
CA ARG A 192 -15.40 -4.36 -32.90
C ARG A 192 -16.21 -5.36 -33.72
N ASN A 193 -16.45 -6.56 -33.18
CA ASN A 193 -17.17 -7.65 -33.81
C ASN A 193 -18.40 -8.05 -32.99
N VAL A 194 -19.40 -8.61 -33.66
CA VAL A 194 -20.60 -9.21 -33.08
C VAL A 194 -20.57 -10.72 -33.34
N ILE A 195 -20.98 -11.49 -32.34
CA ILE A 195 -21.00 -12.96 -32.40
C ILE A 195 -22.43 -13.42 -32.55
N THR A 196 -22.75 -14.02 -33.68
CA THR A 196 -24.07 -14.61 -33.98
C THR A 196 -24.20 -15.95 -33.25
N ASP A 197 -23.24 -16.85 -33.51
CA ASP A 197 -23.22 -18.19 -32.90
C ASP A 197 -22.23 -18.21 -31.73
N LYS A 198 -22.75 -18.23 -30.53
CA LYS A 198 -21.94 -18.16 -29.30
C LYS A 198 -21.30 -19.50 -28.96
N CYS A 199 -20.06 -19.51 -28.56
CA CYS A 199 -19.37 -20.67 -28.02
C CYS A 199 -20.08 -21.20 -26.76
N ASP A 200 -20.37 -22.50 -26.74
CA ASP A 200 -21.10 -23.14 -25.64
C ASP A 200 -20.37 -23.05 -24.29
N LYS A 201 -19.01 -23.16 -24.29
CA LYS A 201 -18.18 -23.13 -23.08
C LYS A 201 -18.12 -21.73 -22.45
N CYS A 202 -17.88 -20.68 -23.23
CA CYS A 202 -17.72 -19.31 -22.71
C CYS A 202 -18.93 -18.41 -22.93
N ARG A 203 -19.99 -18.89 -23.59
CA ARG A 203 -21.25 -18.17 -23.87
C ARG A 203 -21.02 -16.79 -24.53
N GLY A 204 -20.03 -16.74 -25.43
CA GLY A 204 -19.68 -15.51 -26.17
C GLY A 204 -18.68 -14.60 -25.47
N GLN A 205 -18.23 -14.92 -24.28
CA GLN A 205 -17.27 -14.06 -23.55
C GLN A 205 -15.83 -14.17 -24.05
N GLY A 206 -15.45 -15.32 -24.65
CA GLY A 206 -14.08 -15.61 -25.07
C GLY A 206 -13.15 -15.97 -23.90
N ARG A 207 -13.63 -15.89 -22.67
CA ARG A 207 -12.89 -16.19 -21.44
C ARG A 207 -13.67 -17.17 -20.59
N VAL A 208 -12.95 -17.95 -19.79
CA VAL A 208 -13.51 -18.94 -18.85
C VAL A 208 -12.80 -18.81 -17.52
N ALA A 209 -13.55 -18.78 -16.43
CA ALA A 209 -12.97 -18.79 -15.09
C ALA A 209 -12.32 -20.15 -14.82
N THR A 210 -11.02 -20.16 -14.56
CA THR A 210 -10.23 -21.35 -14.25
C THR A 210 -9.65 -21.22 -12.84
N LYS A 211 -9.71 -22.30 -12.08
CA LYS A 211 -8.99 -22.39 -10.80
C LYS A 211 -7.53 -22.73 -11.09
N ARG A 212 -6.63 -22.03 -10.48
CA ARG A 212 -5.19 -22.25 -10.56
C ARG A 212 -4.62 -22.45 -9.18
N LYS A 213 -3.62 -23.31 -9.08
CA LYS A 213 -2.82 -23.54 -7.89
C LYS A 213 -1.37 -23.23 -8.21
N LEU A 214 -0.74 -22.46 -7.36
CA LEU A 214 0.63 -22.02 -7.56
C LEU A 214 1.41 -22.05 -6.25
N GLY A 215 2.59 -22.66 -6.27
CA GLY A 215 3.52 -22.63 -5.15
C GLY A 215 4.14 -21.23 -5.03
N VAL A 216 4.00 -20.61 -3.86
CA VAL A 216 4.53 -19.30 -3.56
C VAL A 216 5.58 -19.44 -2.47
N ARG A 217 6.81 -19.01 -2.78
CA ARG A 217 7.88 -18.97 -1.79
C ARG A 217 7.79 -17.68 -0.99
N ILE A 218 7.58 -17.83 0.31
CA ILE A 218 7.48 -16.73 1.28
C ILE A 218 8.84 -16.61 1.97
N PRO A 219 9.50 -15.46 1.86
CA PRO A 219 10.82 -15.27 2.48
C PRO A 219 10.73 -15.14 3.98
N ALA A 220 11.82 -15.52 4.69
CA ALA A 220 11.95 -15.27 6.11
C ALA A 220 11.93 -13.76 6.42
N GLY A 221 11.33 -13.39 7.54
CA GLY A 221 11.24 -12.01 7.99
C GLY A 221 10.02 -11.26 7.45
N ILE A 222 9.19 -11.86 6.61
CA ILE A 222 8.01 -11.22 6.05
C ILE A 222 7.09 -10.66 7.14
N GLU A 223 6.50 -9.50 6.89
CA GLU A 223 5.57 -8.84 7.81
C GLU A 223 4.12 -9.09 7.38
N ASP A 224 3.18 -8.95 8.33
CA ASP A 224 1.76 -9.01 8.02
C ASP A 224 1.37 -7.93 7.01
N GLY A 225 0.51 -8.27 6.06
CA GLY A 225 0.06 -7.38 4.99
C GLY A 225 1.06 -7.16 3.86
N GLN A 226 2.25 -7.73 3.90
CA GLN A 226 3.19 -7.61 2.79
C GLN A 226 2.72 -8.39 1.56
N VAL A 227 3.04 -7.84 0.38
CA VAL A 227 2.57 -8.34 -0.91
C VAL A 227 3.73 -8.96 -1.70
N ILE A 228 3.55 -10.21 -2.09
CA ILE A 228 4.44 -10.93 -3.01
C ILE A 228 3.86 -10.83 -4.42
N ARG A 229 4.61 -10.22 -5.34
CA ARG A 229 4.21 -10.09 -6.73
C ARG A 229 4.71 -11.25 -7.56
N LEU A 230 3.80 -11.95 -8.21
CA LEU A 230 4.07 -13.04 -9.14
C LEU A 230 3.79 -12.55 -10.57
N ALA A 231 4.85 -12.27 -11.31
CA ALA A 231 4.76 -11.66 -12.62
C ALA A 231 4.10 -12.59 -13.64
N GLY A 232 3.11 -12.08 -14.39
CA GLY A 232 2.45 -12.79 -15.47
C GLY A 232 1.42 -13.85 -15.04
N GLU A 233 1.10 -13.95 -13.73
CA GLU A 233 0.11 -14.90 -13.21
C GLU A 233 -1.30 -14.29 -13.10
N GLY A 234 -1.48 -13.03 -13.48
CA GLY A 234 -2.78 -12.37 -13.58
C GLY A 234 -3.59 -12.78 -14.80
N GLU A 235 -4.61 -12.00 -15.11
CA GLU A 235 -5.49 -12.24 -16.26
C GLU A 235 -4.79 -11.97 -17.59
N PRO A 236 -5.22 -12.62 -18.69
CA PRO A 236 -4.78 -12.29 -20.04
C PRO A 236 -5.31 -10.93 -20.46
N THR A 237 -4.72 -10.36 -21.50
CA THR A 237 -5.18 -9.12 -22.13
C THR A 237 -6.69 -9.15 -22.37
N PRO A 238 -7.43 -8.06 -22.08
CA PRO A 238 -8.88 -8.00 -22.26
C PRO A 238 -9.33 -8.35 -23.69
N PRO A 239 -10.49 -9.00 -23.85
CA PRO A 239 -10.95 -9.45 -25.17
C PRO A 239 -11.28 -8.30 -26.13
N GLU A 240 -11.54 -7.10 -25.61
CA GLU A 240 -11.78 -5.88 -26.41
C GLU A 240 -10.51 -5.43 -27.14
N VAL A 241 -9.34 -5.74 -26.59
CA VAL A 241 -8.03 -5.38 -27.14
C VAL A 241 -7.43 -6.55 -27.91
N SER A 242 -7.46 -7.74 -27.33
CA SER A 242 -6.95 -8.97 -27.92
C SER A 242 -7.88 -10.13 -27.61
N PRO A 243 -8.79 -10.50 -28.53
CA PRO A 243 -9.65 -11.67 -28.35
C PRO A 243 -8.87 -12.95 -28.05
N GLU A 244 -7.73 -13.12 -28.71
CA GLU A 244 -6.85 -14.27 -28.54
C GLU A 244 -6.02 -14.22 -27.25
N GLY A 245 -6.07 -13.09 -26.51
CA GLY A 245 -5.27 -12.87 -25.29
C GLY A 245 -3.78 -12.71 -25.54
N LYS A 246 -3.39 -12.36 -26.77
CA LYS A 246 -2.01 -12.03 -27.13
C LYS A 246 -1.63 -10.69 -26.50
N GLY A 247 -0.64 -10.71 -25.66
CA GLY A 247 -0.16 -9.55 -24.90
C GLY A 247 0.34 -9.96 -23.53
N PRO A 248 0.98 -9.05 -22.80
CA PRO A 248 1.46 -9.33 -21.45
C PRO A 248 0.24 -9.56 -20.54
N ARG A 249 0.33 -10.62 -19.74
CA ARG A 249 -0.64 -10.88 -18.68
C ARG A 249 -0.49 -9.85 -17.58
N GLY A 250 -1.49 -9.73 -16.72
CA GLY A 250 -1.40 -9.08 -15.44
C GLY A 250 -0.50 -9.86 -14.47
N ASP A 251 -0.32 -9.35 -13.28
CA ASP A 251 0.41 -10.02 -12.22
C ASP A 251 -0.57 -10.52 -11.16
N LEU A 252 -0.12 -11.49 -10.37
CA LEU A 252 -0.82 -11.91 -9.18
C LEU A 252 -0.11 -11.32 -7.96
N HIS A 253 -0.85 -10.60 -7.16
CA HIS A 253 -0.44 -10.03 -5.89
C HIS A 253 -0.94 -10.94 -4.77
N VAL A 254 -0.02 -11.57 -4.05
CA VAL A 254 -0.33 -12.44 -2.91
C VAL A 254 -0.07 -11.66 -1.63
N VAL A 255 -1.13 -11.28 -0.94
CA VAL A 255 -1.07 -10.62 0.36
C VAL A 255 -0.82 -11.68 1.42
N VAL A 256 0.27 -11.54 2.16
CA VAL A 256 0.60 -12.47 3.24
C VAL A 256 -0.06 -11.98 4.52
N ARG A 257 -0.83 -12.86 5.16
CA ARG A 257 -1.41 -12.64 6.48
C ARG A 257 -0.69 -13.51 7.48
N VAL A 258 -0.12 -12.91 8.50
CA VAL A 258 0.55 -13.61 9.60
C VAL A 258 -0.43 -13.72 10.76
N SER A 259 -0.78 -14.96 11.12
CA SER A 259 -1.66 -15.22 12.27
C SER A 259 -0.99 -14.78 13.57
N GLU A 260 -1.78 -14.27 14.50
CA GLU A 260 -1.32 -13.97 15.84
C GLU A 260 -0.86 -15.25 16.56
N ASP A 261 0.29 -15.21 17.25
CA ASP A 261 0.79 -16.30 18.11
C ASP A 261 0.42 -15.98 19.56
N GLU A 262 -0.15 -16.96 20.28
CA GLU A 262 -0.56 -16.78 21.67
C GLU A 262 0.61 -16.51 22.63
N ARG A 263 1.84 -16.89 22.27
CA ARG A 263 3.04 -16.77 23.08
C ARG A 263 3.82 -15.49 22.79
N PHE A 264 3.71 -14.95 21.57
CA PHE A 264 4.56 -13.87 21.11
C PHE A 264 3.75 -12.76 20.44
N GLU A 265 4.02 -11.51 20.84
CA GLU A 265 3.62 -10.31 20.14
C GLU A 265 4.81 -9.82 19.31
N ARG A 266 4.63 -9.64 18.00
CA ARG A 266 5.68 -9.14 17.09
C ARG A 266 5.64 -7.62 17.01
N ARG A 267 6.80 -6.96 17.16
CA ARG A 267 7.00 -5.52 16.94
C ARG A 267 8.18 -5.29 15.99
N GLY A 268 7.90 -5.24 14.69
CA GLY A 268 8.95 -5.16 13.68
C GLY A 268 9.81 -6.43 13.67
N THR A 269 11.08 -6.30 14.04
CA THR A 269 12.01 -7.42 14.21
C THR A 269 12.02 -7.99 15.62
N ASP A 270 11.51 -7.25 16.61
CA ASP A 270 11.51 -7.70 17.99
C ASP A 270 10.26 -8.54 18.32
N LEU A 271 10.42 -9.39 19.31
CA LEU A 271 9.35 -10.21 19.86
C LEU A 271 9.15 -9.87 21.34
N ILE A 272 7.91 -9.91 21.77
CA ILE A 272 7.55 -9.73 23.16
C ILE A 272 6.85 -11.00 23.63
N THR A 273 7.29 -11.52 24.78
CA THR A 273 6.63 -12.64 25.46
C THR A 273 6.47 -12.36 26.95
N VAL A 274 5.55 -13.06 27.59
CA VAL A 274 5.30 -12.92 29.03
C VAL A 274 5.77 -14.19 29.73
N HIS A 275 6.68 -14.03 30.71
CA HIS A 275 7.13 -15.15 31.53
C HIS A 275 6.53 -15.05 32.93
N PRO A 276 5.73 -16.05 33.37
CA PRO A 276 5.21 -16.09 34.72
C PRO A 276 6.33 -16.44 35.73
N MET A 277 6.52 -15.61 36.77
CA MET A 277 7.49 -15.86 37.83
C MET A 277 6.81 -15.94 39.20
N ALA A 278 7.29 -16.81 40.05
CA ALA A 278 6.87 -16.90 41.44
C ALA A 278 7.54 -15.81 42.28
N PHE A 279 6.91 -15.39 43.38
CA PHE A 279 7.48 -14.43 44.34
C PHE A 279 8.89 -14.80 44.78
N ALA A 280 9.14 -16.09 45.10
CA ALA A 280 10.47 -16.55 45.53
C ALA A 280 11.53 -16.36 44.41
N GLN A 281 11.16 -16.57 43.16
CA GLN A 281 12.05 -16.33 42.02
C GLN A 281 12.36 -14.84 41.84
N ALA A 282 11.34 -13.99 42.02
CA ALA A 282 11.51 -12.55 41.94
C ALA A 282 12.45 -12.03 43.08
N ALA A 283 12.28 -12.55 44.28
CA ALA A 283 13.05 -12.08 45.45
C ALA A 283 14.50 -12.58 45.43
N LEU A 284 14.72 -13.84 45.09
CA LEU A 284 16.01 -14.51 45.22
C LEU A 284 16.82 -14.59 43.93
N GLY A 285 16.17 -14.28 42.82
CA GLY A 285 16.68 -14.55 41.48
C GLY A 285 16.51 -16.01 41.08
N ALA A 286 16.52 -16.29 39.78
CA ALA A 286 16.40 -17.66 39.26
C ALA A 286 17.00 -17.79 37.85
N LYS A 287 17.47 -18.99 37.54
CA LYS A 287 17.75 -19.37 36.13
C LYS A 287 16.55 -20.15 35.60
N VAL A 288 15.96 -19.67 34.52
CA VAL A 288 14.75 -20.23 33.95
C VAL A 288 14.95 -20.44 32.44
N LYS A 289 14.12 -21.28 31.85
CA LYS A 289 14.03 -21.44 30.41
C LYS A 289 12.80 -20.71 29.90
N VAL A 290 12.97 -20.02 28.80
CA VAL A 290 11.91 -19.28 28.11
C VAL A 290 11.78 -19.80 26.68
N ASP A 291 10.56 -19.94 26.21
CA ASP A 291 10.32 -20.33 24.82
C ASP A 291 10.78 -19.24 23.87
N GLY A 292 11.59 -19.59 22.90
CA GLY A 292 11.90 -18.78 21.72
C GLY A 292 11.26 -19.40 20.47
N LEU A 293 11.26 -18.70 19.35
CA LEU A 293 10.72 -19.23 18.09
C LEU A 293 11.51 -20.41 17.54
N ASP A 294 12.79 -20.48 17.84
CA ASP A 294 13.72 -21.53 17.39
C ASP A 294 14.14 -22.51 18.45
N GLY A 295 13.54 -22.44 19.65
CA GLY A 295 13.78 -23.36 20.75
C GLY A 295 13.81 -22.67 22.11
N GLU A 296 14.10 -23.41 23.16
CA GLU A 296 14.22 -22.90 24.52
C GLU A 296 15.50 -22.07 24.68
N LEU A 297 15.39 -20.96 25.38
CA LEU A 297 16.47 -20.03 25.71
C LEU A 297 16.69 -19.98 27.22
N ASP A 298 17.94 -19.98 27.66
CA ASP A 298 18.28 -19.77 29.05
C ASP A 298 18.20 -18.28 29.41
N MET A 299 17.47 -17.96 30.49
CA MET A 299 17.33 -16.59 31.01
C MET A 299 17.61 -16.55 32.50
N GLU A 300 18.29 -15.51 32.96
CA GLU A 300 18.52 -15.26 34.37
C GLU A 300 17.61 -14.12 34.84
N ILE A 301 16.79 -14.42 35.88
CA ILE A 301 15.99 -13.41 36.58
C ILE A 301 16.84 -12.86 37.72
N PRO A 302 17.20 -11.56 37.72
CA PRO A 302 17.93 -10.95 38.82
C PRO A 302 17.16 -11.00 40.14
N ALA A 303 17.88 -11.08 41.25
CA ALA A 303 17.25 -10.96 42.57
C ALA A 303 16.67 -9.56 42.76
N GLY A 304 15.44 -9.47 43.24
CA GLY A 304 14.70 -8.22 43.41
C GLY A 304 13.92 -7.75 42.19
N SER A 305 13.81 -8.58 41.13
CA SER A 305 13.03 -8.26 39.96
C SER A 305 11.57 -7.97 40.25
N GLN A 306 10.98 -7.01 39.55
CA GLN A 306 9.63 -6.52 39.77
C GLN A 306 8.65 -7.03 38.69
N HIS A 307 7.35 -7.00 39.03
CA HIS A 307 6.29 -7.25 38.06
C HIS A 307 6.33 -6.22 36.93
N GLY A 308 6.28 -6.68 35.67
CA GLY A 308 6.33 -5.82 34.49
C GLY A 308 7.75 -5.44 34.08
N GLU A 309 8.78 -5.86 34.79
CA GLU A 309 10.17 -5.69 34.38
C GLU A 309 10.45 -6.49 33.10
N VAL A 310 11.27 -5.96 32.20
CA VAL A 310 11.57 -6.55 30.90
C VAL A 310 13.02 -7.00 30.88
N ILE A 311 13.23 -8.27 30.60
CA ILE A 311 14.55 -8.83 30.34
C ILE A 311 14.70 -8.98 28.81
N VAL A 312 15.79 -8.47 28.26
CA VAL A 312 16.06 -8.53 26.81
C VAL A 312 17.04 -9.66 26.54
N ILE A 313 16.63 -10.57 25.65
CA ILE A 313 17.50 -11.61 25.12
C ILE A 313 17.89 -11.19 23.71
N GLU A 314 19.15 -10.80 23.54
CA GLU A 314 19.67 -10.29 22.27
C GLU A 314 19.59 -11.35 21.16
N ARG A 315 19.25 -10.93 19.94
CA ARG A 315 19.21 -11.75 18.73
C ARG A 315 18.29 -12.98 18.82
N ALA A 316 17.27 -12.90 19.64
CA ALA A 316 16.26 -13.96 19.79
C ALA A 316 14.91 -13.62 19.14
N GLY A 317 14.82 -12.47 18.44
CA GLY A 317 13.66 -12.01 17.72
C GLY A 317 13.55 -12.51 16.28
N MET A 318 12.85 -11.76 15.43
CA MET A 318 12.63 -12.05 14.00
C MET A 318 13.84 -11.67 13.15
N MET A 319 13.96 -12.30 12.01
CA MET A 319 14.87 -11.86 10.95
C MET A 319 14.28 -10.65 10.21
N PRO A 320 15.07 -9.64 9.81
CA PRO A 320 14.60 -8.63 8.89
C PRO A 320 14.41 -9.22 7.48
N LEU A 321 13.42 -8.72 6.76
CA LEU A 321 13.23 -9.07 5.35
C LEU A 321 14.49 -8.67 4.57
N ASN A 322 15.00 -9.56 3.70
CA ASN A 322 16.22 -9.36 2.92
C ASN A 322 17.55 -9.45 3.69
N SER A 323 17.56 -9.99 4.90
CA SER A 323 18.84 -10.32 5.53
C SER A 323 19.62 -11.32 4.66
N ARG A 324 20.90 -11.05 4.42
CA ARG A 324 21.77 -11.94 3.63
C ARG A 324 22.18 -13.23 4.36
N GLY A 325 21.39 -13.64 5.34
CA GLY A 325 21.60 -14.89 6.07
C GLY A 325 22.70 -14.78 7.13
N GLY A 326 22.34 -14.36 8.31
CA GLY A 326 23.19 -14.38 9.50
C GLY A 326 22.39 -13.93 10.71
N ASN A 327 22.62 -14.54 11.87
CA ASN A 327 21.98 -14.14 13.14
C ASN A 327 22.33 -12.71 13.58
N ALA A 328 23.25 -12.05 12.86
CA ALA A 328 23.75 -10.72 13.26
C ALA A 328 22.70 -9.61 13.19
N ASP A 329 21.68 -9.79 12.33
CA ASP A 329 20.64 -8.76 12.09
C ASP A 329 19.29 -9.11 12.70
N ARG A 330 19.20 -10.17 13.51
CA ARG A 330 17.95 -10.53 14.22
C ARG A 330 17.61 -9.46 15.25
N GLY A 331 16.33 -9.20 15.42
CA GLY A 331 15.81 -8.42 16.53
C GLY A 331 15.94 -9.17 17.85
N ASP A 332 15.46 -8.58 18.93
CA ASP A 332 15.59 -9.07 20.29
C ASP A 332 14.26 -9.70 20.78
N LEU A 333 14.37 -10.55 21.80
CA LEU A 333 13.22 -11.07 22.53
C LEU A 333 13.09 -10.34 23.87
N HIS A 334 12.02 -9.58 24.00
CA HIS A 334 11.67 -8.87 25.24
C HIS A 334 10.76 -9.75 26.09
N VAL A 335 11.28 -10.23 27.23
CA VAL A 335 10.56 -11.08 28.17
C VAL A 335 10.01 -10.23 29.30
N VAL A 336 8.70 -10.05 29.33
CA VAL A 336 8.00 -9.30 30.39
C VAL A 336 7.76 -10.24 31.58
N LEU A 337 8.34 -9.92 32.72
CA LEU A 337 8.17 -10.69 33.96
C LEU A 337 6.79 -10.46 34.59
N GLN A 338 6.00 -11.51 34.71
CA GLN A 338 4.68 -11.46 35.31
C GLN A 338 4.67 -12.17 36.66
N LEU A 339 4.63 -11.40 37.75
CA LEU A 339 4.51 -11.97 39.05
C LEU A 339 3.16 -12.71 39.22
N VAL A 340 3.23 -13.99 39.52
CA VAL A 340 2.05 -14.84 39.73
C VAL A 340 1.94 -15.20 41.23
N VAL A 341 0.82 -14.79 41.83
CA VAL A 341 0.48 -15.17 43.19
C VAL A 341 -0.34 -16.46 43.16
N PRO A 342 0.11 -17.54 43.84
CA PRO A 342 -0.61 -18.80 43.83
C PRO A 342 -1.98 -18.68 44.49
N LYS A 343 -3.04 -19.12 43.84
CA LYS A 343 -4.41 -19.10 44.40
C LYS A 343 -4.63 -20.11 45.50
N LYS A 344 -3.85 -21.19 45.53
CA LYS A 344 -3.90 -22.27 46.53
C LYS A 344 -2.51 -22.45 47.09
N LEU A 345 -2.40 -22.53 48.41
CA LEU A 345 -1.15 -22.75 49.13
C LEU A 345 -1.23 -24.07 49.87
N THR A 346 -0.13 -24.81 49.93
CA THR A 346 0.04 -25.94 50.89
C THR A 346 0.18 -25.35 52.28
N ASP A 347 0.01 -26.21 53.31
CA ASP A 347 0.15 -25.76 54.70
C ASP A 347 1.58 -25.29 55.03
N ASP A 348 2.59 -25.95 54.45
CA ASP A 348 3.98 -25.50 54.58
C ASP A 348 4.25 -24.16 53.92
N GLN A 349 3.73 -23.95 52.70
CA GLN A 349 3.84 -22.65 52.01
C GLN A 349 3.16 -21.55 52.79
N ARG A 350 1.99 -21.82 53.36
CA ARG A 350 1.26 -20.85 54.20
C ARG A 350 2.07 -20.50 55.47
N ARG A 351 2.66 -21.51 56.15
CA ARG A 351 3.50 -21.32 57.32
C ARG A 351 4.72 -20.44 57.00
N LEU A 352 5.47 -20.78 55.94
CA LEU A 352 6.66 -20.04 55.55
C LEU A 352 6.34 -18.58 55.13
N LEU A 353 5.25 -18.37 54.41
CA LEU A 353 4.81 -17.01 54.04
C LEU A 353 4.36 -16.20 55.28
N ALA A 354 3.73 -16.83 56.25
CA ALA A 354 3.35 -16.16 57.51
C ALA A 354 4.58 -15.80 58.34
N GLU A 355 5.57 -16.66 58.43
CA GLU A 355 6.86 -16.38 59.05
C GLU A 355 7.58 -15.21 58.37
N TYR A 356 7.61 -15.22 57.05
CA TYR A 356 8.19 -14.13 56.24
C TYR A 356 7.48 -12.79 56.50
N ALA A 357 6.14 -12.76 56.50
CA ALA A 357 5.35 -11.57 56.79
C ALA A 357 5.64 -10.97 58.18
N GLN A 358 5.92 -11.83 59.16
CA GLN A 358 6.33 -11.37 60.50
C GLN A 358 7.69 -10.64 60.47
N THR A 359 8.64 -11.10 59.65
CA THR A 359 9.93 -10.43 59.50
C THR A 359 9.80 -9.05 58.86
N GLU A 360 8.83 -8.90 57.93
CA GLU A 360 8.52 -7.61 57.30
C GLU A 360 7.59 -6.72 58.13
N LYS A 361 7.06 -7.20 59.26
CA LYS A 361 6.11 -6.50 60.13
C LYS A 361 4.82 -6.09 59.42
N VAL A 362 4.31 -6.94 58.51
CA VAL A 362 3.05 -6.77 57.81
C VAL A 362 2.00 -7.76 58.33
N ASP A 363 0.76 -7.28 58.45
CA ASP A 363 -0.36 -8.12 58.88
C ASP A 363 -0.94 -8.93 57.72
N VAL A 364 -1.09 -10.26 57.91
CA VAL A 364 -1.70 -11.19 56.95
C VAL A 364 -2.84 -11.97 57.59
N ARG A 365 -3.89 -12.25 56.81
CA ARG A 365 -4.99 -13.14 57.27
C ARG A 365 -4.46 -14.56 57.47
N GLY A 366 -4.48 -15.07 58.68
CA GLY A 366 -4.00 -16.41 59.05
C GLY A 366 -2.76 -16.46 59.95
N GLY A 367 -2.18 -15.28 60.26
CA GLY A 367 -1.16 -15.16 61.31
C GLY A 367 -1.72 -15.11 62.74
N GLU A 368 -3.03 -15.20 62.84
CA GLU A 368 -3.69 -15.22 64.18
C GLU A 368 -3.62 -16.59 64.80
N SER A 369 -2.59 -16.88 65.53
CA SER A 369 -2.79 -17.90 66.54
C SER A 369 -1.89 -17.80 67.78
N SER A 370 -0.99 -16.84 67.82
CA SER A 370 -0.08 -16.79 68.99
C SER A 370 -0.40 -15.68 69.99
N PHE A 371 -0.93 -14.54 69.48
CA PHE A 371 -1.13 -13.39 70.45
C PHE A 371 -2.44 -13.49 71.20
N TRP A 372 -3.55 -13.90 70.57
CA TRP A 372 -4.86 -14.01 71.26
C TRP A 372 -4.96 -15.23 72.23
N LYS A 373 -4.25 -16.33 71.92
CA LYS A 373 -4.16 -17.46 72.91
C LYS A 373 -3.40 -17.15 74.18
N LYS A 374 -2.55 -16.13 74.16
CA LYS A 374 -1.83 -15.69 75.38
C LYS A 374 -2.60 -14.69 76.22
N ILE A 375 -3.67 -14.10 75.70
CA ILE A 375 -4.42 -13.05 76.47
C ILE A 375 -5.75 -13.57 77.01
N ASN A 376 -6.17 -14.77 76.70
CA ASN A 376 -7.39 -15.33 77.26
C ASN A 376 -7.11 -16.56 78.16
N PRO A 377 -6.71 -16.36 79.40
CA PRO A 377 -6.45 -17.46 80.34
C PRO A 377 -7.73 -18.11 80.94
N PHE A 378 -8.94 -17.64 80.52
CA PHE A 378 -10.22 -18.10 81.03
C PHE A 378 -11.19 -18.61 79.94
N GLY A 379 -10.70 -19.25 78.86
CA GLY A 379 -11.55 -19.95 77.90
C GLY A 379 -11.64 -21.42 78.31
N GLY A 380 -12.62 -21.76 79.13
CA GLY A 380 -13.05 -23.12 79.41
C GLY A 380 -13.92 -23.69 78.25
#